data_fc02e1114fa910b622b97bb69883b83c
#
_entry.id   fc02e1114fa910b622b97bb69883b83c
#
_cell.length_a   1.000
_cell.length_b   1.000
_cell.length_c   1.000
_cell.angle_alpha   90.00
_cell.angle_beta   90.00
_cell.angle_gamma   90.00
#
_symmetry.space_group_name_H-M   'P 1'
#
loop_
_entity.id
_entity.type
_entity.pdbx_description
1 polymer ?
#
loop_
_entity_poly.entity_id
_entity_poly.type
_entity_poly.pdbx_seq_one_letter_code
_entity_poly.pdbx_strand_id
1 'polypeptide(L)'
;FTIARSRKHIEKFYDIEAIVKFPKIVKPLSLYPELDTKNKMMTYEEMNGVIESLKLAIFYPSDYVYSRKEEEYSAKFDTKVKEGAGVLTQKDREKSLVQMMKINYLKRMESSINSFTLSLNRLIEKHENVIDKIENYIDNKDEYKEKFEKQKNKEFSPQIQLFDNTEED
;
A
#
# COMPACT_ATOMS: atom_id res chain seq x y z
N PHE A 1 0.71 22.30 -18.49
CA PHE A 1 1.80 21.89 -19.40
C PHE A 1 3.14 22.08 -18.67
N THR A 2 3.91 20.98 -18.52
CA THR A 2 5.27 21.05 -17.95
C THR A 2 6.27 20.97 -19.09
N ILE A 3 7.10 22.00 -19.26
CA ILE A 3 8.18 22.00 -20.24
C ILE A 3 9.47 21.63 -19.50
N ALA A 4 9.96 20.41 -19.71
CA ALA A 4 11.25 19.99 -19.20
C ALA A 4 12.35 20.34 -20.21
N ARG A 5 13.39 21.04 -19.78
CA ARG A 5 14.56 21.36 -20.60
C ARG A 5 15.78 20.64 -20.04
N SER A 6 16.45 19.87 -20.88
CA SER A 6 17.73 19.29 -20.49
C SER A 6 18.85 20.34 -20.57
N ARG A 7 19.93 20.10 -19.82
CA ARG A 7 21.14 20.96 -19.90
C ARG A 7 21.63 21.16 -21.33
N LYS A 8 21.63 20.08 -22.13
CA LYS A 8 22.01 20.17 -23.56
C LYS A 8 21.11 21.10 -24.39
N HIS A 9 19.80 21.16 -24.08
CA HIS A 9 18.88 22.07 -24.73
C HIS A 9 19.19 23.53 -24.35
N ILE A 10 19.49 23.78 -23.07
CA ILE A 10 19.84 25.11 -22.60
C ILE A 10 21.14 25.56 -23.26
N GLU A 11 22.17 24.70 -23.28
CA GLU A 11 23.46 24.98 -23.91
C GLU A 11 23.33 25.22 -25.42
N LYS A 12 22.38 24.65 -26.11
CA LYS A 12 22.17 24.81 -27.55
C LYS A 12 21.42 26.10 -27.93
N PHE A 13 20.49 26.55 -27.10
CA PHE A 13 19.54 27.60 -27.46
C PHE A 13 19.74 28.92 -26.71
N TYR A 14 20.63 28.97 -25.72
CA TYR A 14 20.91 30.15 -24.92
C TYR A 14 22.40 30.42 -24.87
N ASP A 15 22.78 31.68 -24.86
CA ASP A 15 24.17 32.11 -24.64
C ASP A 15 24.49 31.97 -23.14
N ILE A 16 25.01 30.79 -22.76
CA ILE A 16 25.21 30.40 -21.37
C ILE A 16 26.40 31.15 -20.77
N GLU A 17 27.40 31.49 -21.54
CA GLU A 17 28.60 32.15 -21.03
C GLU A 17 28.27 33.52 -20.43
N ALA A 18 27.20 34.16 -20.92
CA ALA A 18 26.70 35.44 -20.40
C ALA A 18 25.79 35.29 -19.15
N ILE A 19 25.24 34.11 -18.90
CA ILE A 19 24.21 33.94 -17.86
C ILE A 19 24.73 33.16 -16.65
N VAL A 20 25.18 31.91 -16.80
CA VAL A 20 25.66 31.07 -15.70
C VAL A 20 26.60 29.97 -16.21
N LYS A 21 27.67 29.73 -15.49
CA LYS A 21 28.55 28.60 -15.75
C LYS A 21 28.02 27.37 -15.04
N PHE A 22 27.54 26.34 -15.79
CA PHE A 22 27.09 25.11 -15.20
C PHE A 22 28.22 24.41 -14.44
N PRO A 23 27.93 23.86 -13.23
CA PRO A 23 28.93 23.11 -12.48
C PRO A 23 29.34 21.85 -13.25
N LYS A 24 30.59 21.46 -13.10
CA LYS A 24 31.15 20.27 -13.73
C LYS A 24 30.51 19.02 -13.11
N ILE A 25 29.93 18.16 -13.95
CA ILE A 25 29.41 16.89 -13.47
C ILE A 25 30.59 15.97 -13.17
N VAL A 26 30.75 15.59 -11.91
CA VAL A 26 31.72 14.59 -11.47
C VAL A 26 31.08 13.21 -11.49
N LYS A 27 31.90 12.17 -11.68
CA LYS A 27 31.42 10.78 -11.57
C LYS A 27 30.89 10.56 -10.15
N PRO A 28 29.65 10.03 -9.98
CA PRO A 28 29.12 9.75 -8.66
C PRO A 28 30.00 8.70 -7.95
N LEU A 29 30.27 8.93 -6.66
CA LEU A 29 30.95 8.00 -5.79
C LEU A 29 29.88 7.27 -4.98
N SER A 30 29.79 5.95 -5.14
CA SER A 30 28.90 5.12 -4.33
C SER A 30 29.63 4.74 -3.04
N LEU A 31 29.03 5.08 -1.90
CA LEU A 31 29.51 4.71 -0.57
C LEU A 31 28.56 3.66 0.00
N TYR A 32 29.13 2.57 0.50
CA TYR A 32 28.40 1.48 1.15
C TYR A 32 28.88 1.37 2.60
N PRO A 33 28.42 2.27 3.49
CA PRO A 33 28.82 2.18 4.89
C PRO A 33 28.21 0.92 5.53
N GLU A 34 28.97 0.26 6.37
CA GLU A 34 28.51 -0.84 7.19
C GLU A 34 27.63 -0.28 8.32
N LEU A 35 26.31 -0.41 8.20
CA LEU A 35 25.34 0.21 9.11
C LEU A 35 25.14 -0.60 10.39
N ASP A 36 25.29 -1.91 10.33
CA ASP A 36 25.11 -2.81 11.47
C ASP A 36 26.40 -3.52 11.85
N THR A 37 27.31 -2.79 12.48
CA THR A 37 28.60 -3.34 13.00
C THR A 37 28.41 -4.38 14.11
N LYS A 38 27.19 -4.55 14.64
CA LYS A 38 26.89 -5.47 15.75
C LYS A 38 26.06 -6.68 15.32
N ASN A 39 25.72 -6.81 14.04
CA ASN A 39 24.86 -7.86 13.49
C ASN A 39 23.56 -8.07 14.28
N LYS A 40 22.93 -6.98 14.69
CA LYS A 40 21.68 -6.99 15.46
C LYS A 40 20.43 -6.84 14.59
N MET A 41 20.60 -6.45 13.36
CA MET A 41 19.50 -6.25 12.41
C MET A 41 19.50 -7.37 11.36
N MET A 42 18.32 -7.74 10.92
CA MET A 42 18.19 -8.60 9.74
C MET A 42 18.77 -7.90 8.50
N THR A 43 19.37 -8.68 7.62
CA THR A 43 19.77 -8.15 6.31
C THR A 43 18.57 -7.69 5.50
N TYR A 44 18.82 -6.88 4.46
CA TYR A 44 17.75 -6.42 3.58
C TYR A 44 17.06 -7.60 2.88
N GLU A 45 17.82 -8.59 2.43
CA GLU A 45 17.29 -9.80 1.80
C GLU A 45 16.40 -10.61 2.74
N GLU A 46 16.81 -10.81 3.98
CA GLU A 46 16.01 -11.51 4.99
C GLU A 46 14.71 -10.75 5.26
N MET A 47 14.78 -9.43 5.45
CA MET A 47 13.62 -8.60 5.68
C MET A 47 12.67 -8.59 4.48
N ASN A 48 13.21 -8.54 3.26
CA ASN A 48 12.41 -8.66 2.05
C ASN A 48 11.67 -9.99 2.00
N GLY A 49 12.36 -11.10 2.31
CA GLY A 49 11.74 -12.43 2.39
C GLY A 49 10.59 -12.48 3.40
N VAL A 50 10.78 -11.88 4.58
CA VAL A 50 9.71 -11.77 5.60
C VAL A 50 8.53 -10.97 5.07
N ILE A 51 8.75 -9.78 4.50
CA ILE A 51 7.70 -8.93 3.97
C ILE A 51 6.95 -9.62 2.81
N GLU A 52 7.67 -10.31 1.93
CA GLU A 52 7.04 -11.06 0.84
C GLU A 52 6.16 -12.20 1.34
N SER A 53 6.50 -12.83 2.45
CA SER A 53 5.71 -13.91 3.04
C SER A 53 4.40 -13.43 3.70
N LEU A 54 4.27 -12.14 4.01
CA LEU A 54 3.07 -11.59 4.63
C LEU A 54 1.84 -11.71 3.72
N LYS A 55 0.79 -12.33 4.22
CA LYS A 55 -0.48 -12.46 3.49
C LYS A 55 -1.29 -11.17 3.47
N LEU A 56 -1.17 -10.34 4.51
CA LEU A 56 -1.89 -9.06 4.66
C LEU A 56 -3.41 -9.23 4.46
N ALA A 57 -4.00 -10.22 5.12
CA ALA A 57 -5.38 -10.66 4.95
C ALA A 57 -6.42 -9.54 5.02
N ILE A 58 -6.22 -8.53 5.86
CA ILE A 58 -7.11 -7.38 6.00
C ILE A 58 -7.22 -6.53 4.72
N PHE A 59 -6.22 -6.60 3.83
CA PHE A 59 -6.20 -5.89 2.54
C PHE A 59 -6.58 -6.79 1.36
N TYR A 60 -6.82 -8.08 1.62
CA TYR A 60 -7.19 -9.06 0.60
C TYR A 60 -8.35 -9.96 1.06
N PRO A 61 -9.48 -9.37 1.51
CA PRO A 61 -10.62 -10.12 2.01
C PRO A 61 -11.27 -11.01 0.94
N SER A 62 -11.17 -10.67 -0.34
CA SER A 62 -11.73 -11.48 -1.43
C SER A 62 -11.14 -12.89 -1.51
N ASP A 63 -9.93 -13.13 -0.99
CA ASP A 63 -9.32 -14.46 -0.97
C ASP A 63 -9.96 -15.40 0.06
N TYR A 64 -10.74 -14.85 0.98
CA TYR A 64 -11.45 -15.57 2.05
C TYR A 64 -12.95 -15.70 1.81
N VAL A 65 -13.43 -15.28 0.63
CA VAL A 65 -14.83 -15.45 0.23
C VAL A 65 -15.08 -16.91 -0.12
N TYR A 66 -16.15 -17.50 0.44
CA TYR A 66 -16.54 -18.86 0.09
C TYR A 66 -16.89 -18.97 -1.40
N SER A 67 -16.46 -20.03 -2.07
CA SER A 67 -16.70 -20.24 -3.51
C SER A 67 -18.19 -20.13 -3.90
N ARG A 68 -19.12 -20.58 -3.02
CA ARG A 68 -20.57 -20.45 -3.22
C ARG A 68 -21.08 -19.00 -3.25
N LYS A 69 -20.29 -18.03 -2.78
CA LYS A 69 -20.62 -16.60 -2.73
C LYS A 69 -19.75 -15.73 -3.65
N GLU A 70 -18.89 -16.35 -4.41
CA GLU A 70 -17.93 -15.64 -5.27
C GLU A 70 -18.66 -14.87 -6.37
N GLU A 71 -19.71 -15.46 -6.96
CA GLU A 71 -20.53 -14.78 -7.97
C GLU A 71 -21.29 -13.56 -7.40
N GLU A 72 -21.88 -13.71 -6.21
CA GLU A 72 -22.56 -12.61 -5.51
C GLU A 72 -21.58 -11.49 -5.17
N TYR A 73 -20.39 -11.85 -4.73
CA TYR A 73 -19.32 -10.92 -4.41
C TYR A 73 -18.83 -10.16 -5.65
N SER A 74 -18.55 -10.89 -6.74
CA SER A 74 -18.13 -10.30 -8.01
C SER A 74 -19.18 -9.37 -8.59
N ALA A 75 -20.44 -9.78 -8.56
CA ALA A 75 -21.55 -8.94 -9.05
C ALA A 75 -21.66 -7.61 -8.28
N LYS A 76 -21.30 -7.61 -7.00
CA LYS A 76 -21.38 -6.44 -6.13
C LYS A 76 -20.17 -5.52 -6.21
N PHE A 77 -18.98 -6.06 -6.37
CA PHE A 77 -17.73 -5.32 -6.19
C PHE A 77 -16.89 -5.15 -7.47
N ASP A 78 -17.09 -6.00 -8.50
CA ASP A 78 -16.36 -5.86 -9.74
C ASP A 78 -16.82 -4.65 -10.54
N THR A 79 -15.88 -3.97 -11.17
CA THR A 79 -16.15 -2.77 -11.96
C THR A 79 -15.90 -3.04 -13.43
N LYS A 80 -16.91 -2.85 -14.26
CA LYS A 80 -16.75 -2.87 -15.73
C LYS A 80 -15.97 -1.63 -16.15
N VAL A 81 -14.84 -1.84 -16.80
CA VAL A 81 -14.05 -0.74 -17.37
C VAL A 81 -14.78 -0.24 -18.63
N LYS A 82 -14.98 1.08 -18.73
CA LYS A 82 -15.56 1.70 -19.93
C LYS A 82 -14.65 1.41 -21.15
N GLU A 83 -15.26 1.17 -22.32
CA GLU A 83 -14.58 0.98 -23.61
C GLU A 83 -13.90 -0.38 -23.86
N GLY A 84 -14.49 -1.48 -23.42
CA GLY A 84 -14.11 -2.82 -23.89
C GLY A 84 -12.79 -3.39 -23.41
N ALA A 85 -12.13 -2.74 -22.47
CA ALA A 85 -10.82 -3.13 -21.94
C ALA A 85 -10.89 -4.25 -20.87
N GLY A 86 -12.05 -4.88 -20.64
CA GLY A 86 -12.19 -5.97 -19.67
C GLY A 86 -12.90 -5.58 -18.37
N VAL A 87 -12.93 -6.53 -17.44
CA VAL A 87 -13.48 -6.36 -16.08
C VAL A 87 -12.32 -6.22 -15.11
N LEU A 88 -12.29 -5.16 -14.33
CA LEU A 88 -11.35 -5.03 -13.23
C LEU A 88 -11.98 -5.67 -11.99
N THR A 89 -11.55 -6.86 -11.65
CA THR A 89 -12.10 -7.59 -10.52
C THR A 89 -11.67 -6.97 -9.19
N GLN A 90 -12.51 -7.11 -8.17
CA GLN A 90 -12.14 -6.69 -6.81
C GLN A 90 -10.90 -7.46 -6.33
N LYS A 91 -10.82 -8.74 -6.65
CA LYS A 91 -9.68 -9.61 -6.33
C LYS A 91 -8.36 -9.08 -6.90
N ASP A 92 -8.36 -8.63 -8.16
CA ASP A 92 -7.16 -8.06 -8.78
C ASP A 92 -6.73 -6.74 -8.14
N ARG A 93 -7.71 -5.90 -7.79
CA ARG A 93 -7.44 -4.64 -7.07
C ARG A 93 -6.81 -4.88 -5.70
N GLU A 94 -7.37 -5.78 -4.92
CA GLU A 94 -6.87 -6.14 -3.59
C GLU A 94 -5.49 -6.78 -3.67
N LYS A 95 -5.27 -7.68 -4.63
CA LYS A 95 -3.95 -8.29 -4.88
C LYS A 95 -2.91 -7.22 -5.23
N SER A 96 -3.25 -6.28 -6.10
CA SER A 96 -2.37 -5.16 -6.45
C SER A 96 -2.10 -4.25 -5.25
N LEU A 97 -3.10 -4.01 -4.40
CA LEU A 97 -2.95 -3.24 -3.18
C LEU A 97 -1.97 -3.91 -2.21
N VAL A 98 -2.09 -5.23 -1.99
CA VAL A 98 -1.15 -6.00 -1.15
C VAL A 98 0.28 -5.87 -1.67
N GLN A 99 0.50 -6.00 -2.99
CA GLN A 99 1.83 -5.83 -3.57
C GLN A 99 2.38 -4.41 -3.34
N MET A 100 1.55 -3.40 -3.56
CA MET A 100 1.94 -2.01 -3.32
C MET A 100 2.27 -1.74 -1.85
N MET A 101 1.51 -2.33 -0.91
CA MET A 101 1.77 -2.22 0.52
C MET A 101 3.13 -2.84 0.90
N LYS A 102 3.48 -4.01 0.36
CA LYS A 102 4.78 -4.65 0.58
C LYS A 102 5.94 -3.77 0.12
N ILE A 103 5.84 -3.21 -1.09
CA ILE A 103 6.82 -2.26 -1.63
C ILE A 103 6.93 -1.02 -0.74
N ASN A 104 5.81 -0.50 -0.24
CA ASN A 104 5.82 0.67 0.63
C ASN A 104 6.48 0.38 1.99
N TYR A 105 6.33 -0.81 2.56
CA TYR A 105 7.04 -1.19 3.77
C TYR A 105 8.56 -1.22 3.54
N LEU A 106 9.03 -1.81 2.44
CA LEU A 106 10.45 -1.81 2.08
C LEU A 106 10.99 -0.37 1.90
N LYS A 107 10.28 0.48 1.17
CA LYS A 107 10.68 1.89 1.00
C LYS A 107 10.71 2.66 2.31
N ARG A 108 9.79 2.38 3.23
CA ARG A 108 9.81 3.01 4.56
C ARG A 108 11.00 2.55 5.38
N MET A 109 11.36 1.28 5.31
CA MET A 109 12.54 0.74 5.97
C MET A 109 13.82 1.40 5.43
N GLU A 110 13.95 1.54 4.11
CA GLU A 110 15.08 2.24 3.48
C GLU A 110 15.18 3.71 3.92
N SER A 111 14.05 4.37 4.09
CA SER A 111 14.01 5.77 4.47
C SER A 111 14.27 5.99 5.96
N SER A 112 13.61 5.20 6.83
CA SER A 112 13.70 5.35 8.28
C SER A 112 13.19 4.09 8.98
N ILE A 113 14.04 3.48 9.80
CA ILE A 113 13.69 2.33 10.64
C ILE A 113 12.56 2.68 11.62
N ASN A 114 12.58 3.88 12.20
CA ASN A 114 11.53 4.34 13.09
C ASN A 114 10.17 4.41 12.38
N SER A 115 10.11 5.01 11.20
CA SER A 115 8.87 5.07 10.40
C SER A 115 8.39 3.69 9.98
N PHE A 116 9.30 2.77 9.70
CA PHE A 116 8.98 1.38 9.41
C PHE A 116 8.35 0.69 10.62
N THR A 117 8.99 0.79 11.80
CA THR A 117 8.49 0.22 13.06
C THR A 117 7.09 0.73 13.40
N LEU A 118 6.87 2.05 13.32
CA LEU A 118 5.55 2.64 13.54
C LEU A 118 4.50 2.08 12.57
N SER A 119 4.89 1.86 11.31
CA SER A 119 3.98 1.31 10.31
C SER A 119 3.63 -0.15 10.58
N LEU A 120 4.59 -0.95 11.06
CA LEU A 120 4.34 -2.33 11.47
C LEU A 120 3.45 -2.40 12.71
N ASN A 121 3.68 -1.56 13.71
CA ASN A 121 2.83 -1.52 14.91
C ASN A 121 1.38 -1.18 14.55
N ARG A 122 1.16 -0.19 13.70
CA ARG A 122 -0.18 0.14 13.18
C ARG A 122 -0.81 -1.00 12.38
N LEU A 123 0.00 -1.78 11.67
CA LEU A 123 -0.48 -2.96 10.93
C LEU A 123 -0.93 -4.07 11.90
N ILE A 124 -0.14 -4.33 12.94
CA ILE A 124 -0.47 -5.30 13.99
C ILE A 124 -1.78 -4.90 14.66
N GLU A 125 -1.89 -3.67 15.14
CA GLU A 125 -3.10 -3.15 15.78
C GLU A 125 -4.35 -3.32 14.89
N LYS A 126 -4.22 -3.03 13.60
CA LYS A 126 -5.34 -3.24 12.65
C LYS A 126 -5.74 -4.70 12.53
N HIS A 127 -4.78 -5.63 12.52
CA HIS A 127 -5.07 -7.06 12.48
C HIS A 127 -5.74 -7.53 13.77
N GLU A 128 -5.24 -7.12 14.93
CA GLU A 128 -5.82 -7.41 16.24
C GLU A 128 -7.27 -6.92 16.31
N ASN A 129 -7.53 -5.68 15.92
CA ASN A 129 -8.89 -5.14 15.86
C ASN A 129 -9.85 -5.93 14.94
N VAL A 130 -9.33 -6.52 13.86
CA VAL A 130 -10.15 -7.35 12.97
C VAL A 130 -10.38 -8.73 13.59
N ILE A 131 -9.37 -9.30 14.24
CA ILE A 131 -9.50 -10.57 14.98
C ILE A 131 -10.58 -10.44 16.06
N ASP A 132 -10.48 -9.41 16.90
CA ASP A 132 -11.48 -9.13 17.95
C ASP A 132 -12.90 -9.02 17.38
N LYS A 133 -13.06 -8.36 16.22
CA LYS A 133 -14.36 -8.26 15.56
C LYS A 133 -14.88 -9.62 15.07
N ILE A 134 -13.98 -10.48 14.57
CA ILE A 134 -14.33 -11.82 14.10
C ILE A 134 -14.72 -12.69 15.31
N GLU A 135 -13.96 -12.65 16.39
CA GLU A 135 -14.23 -13.39 17.62
C GLU A 135 -15.57 -12.95 18.22
N ASN A 136 -15.78 -11.66 18.37
CA ASN A 136 -17.07 -11.12 18.81
C ASN A 136 -18.24 -11.53 17.90
N TYR A 137 -18.02 -11.61 16.58
CA TYR A 137 -19.05 -12.11 15.66
C TYR A 137 -19.33 -13.59 15.86
N ILE A 138 -18.31 -14.40 16.13
CA ILE A 138 -18.46 -15.84 16.35
C ILE A 138 -19.25 -16.09 17.64
N ASP A 139 -18.91 -15.38 18.70
CA ASP A 139 -19.53 -15.51 20.03
C ASP A 139 -20.99 -15.03 20.06
N ASN A 140 -21.29 -13.97 19.31
CA ASN A 140 -22.63 -13.33 19.29
C ASN A 140 -23.34 -13.49 17.95
N LYS A 141 -23.13 -14.60 17.26
CA LYS A 141 -23.57 -14.81 15.88
C LYS A 141 -25.07 -14.58 15.63
N ASP A 142 -25.91 -14.91 16.60
CA ASP A 142 -27.36 -14.78 16.44
C ASP A 142 -27.81 -13.31 16.58
N GLU A 143 -27.22 -12.53 17.47
CA GLU A 143 -27.46 -11.09 17.59
C GLU A 143 -26.97 -10.32 16.35
N TYR A 144 -25.83 -10.70 15.78
CA TYR A 144 -25.30 -10.10 14.55
C TYR A 144 -26.17 -10.44 13.33
N LYS A 145 -26.76 -11.63 13.24
CA LYS A 145 -27.70 -11.96 12.15
C LYS A 145 -28.90 -11.02 12.14
N GLU A 146 -29.49 -10.77 13.30
CA GLU A 146 -30.62 -9.83 13.40
C GLU A 146 -30.21 -8.38 13.03
N LYS A 147 -29.04 -7.93 13.43
CA LYS A 147 -28.51 -6.62 13.07
C LYS A 147 -28.22 -6.50 11.57
N PHE A 148 -27.69 -7.56 10.95
CA PHE A 148 -27.40 -7.59 9.51
C PHE A 148 -28.65 -7.61 8.67
N GLU A 149 -29.69 -8.32 9.08
CA GLU A 149 -31.00 -8.30 8.38
C GLU A 149 -31.67 -6.92 8.45
N LYS A 150 -31.51 -6.21 9.56
CA LYS A 150 -31.97 -4.81 9.71
C LYS A 150 -31.14 -3.82 8.91
N GLN A 151 -29.87 -4.07 8.66
CA GLN A 151 -28.98 -3.22 7.85
C GLN A 151 -29.06 -3.50 6.34
N LYS A 152 -29.57 -4.65 5.91
CA LYS A 152 -29.78 -4.99 4.49
C LYS A 152 -30.68 -3.99 3.76
N ASN A 153 -31.44 -3.20 4.51
CA ASN A 153 -32.30 -2.12 4.00
C ASN A 153 -31.67 -0.72 4.00
N LYS A 154 -30.41 -0.57 4.46
CA LYS A 154 -29.65 0.66 4.34
C LYS A 154 -28.44 0.40 3.46
N GLU A 155 -28.34 1.12 2.35
CA GLU A 155 -27.24 1.04 1.39
C GLU A 155 -25.90 1.11 2.11
N PHE A 156 -25.14 0.02 2.03
CA PHE A 156 -23.78 -0.07 2.54
C PHE A 156 -22.83 0.44 1.47
N SER A 157 -22.36 1.66 1.62
CA SER A 157 -21.16 2.14 0.93
C SER A 157 -19.95 1.80 1.81
N PRO A 158 -19.09 0.85 1.42
CA PRO A 158 -17.82 0.65 2.09
C PRO A 158 -16.86 1.77 1.65
N GLN A 159 -16.96 2.93 2.26
CA GLN A 159 -15.83 3.85 2.27
C GLN A 159 -14.80 3.25 3.23
N ILE A 160 -13.83 2.57 2.66
CA ILE A 160 -12.58 2.31 3.36
C ILE A 160 -11.91 3.68 3.52
N GLN A 161 -12.07 4.30 4.66
CA GLN A 161 -11.25 5.43 5.08
C GLN A 161 -9.84 4.91 5.33
N LEU A 162 -9.04 4.85 4.25
CA LEU A 162 -7.68 4.35 4.29
C LEU A 162 -6.69 5.40 4.83
N PHE A 163 -7.08 6.66 4.86
CA PHE A 163 -6.21 7.76 5.27
C PHE A 163 -7.04 8.90 5.84
N ASP A 164 -7.35 8.82 7.12
CA ASP A 164 -7.69 10.02 7.88
C ASP A 164 -6.66 10.17 9.01
N ASN A 165 -5.58 10.85 8.68
CA ASN A 165 -4.62 11.38 9.63
C ASN A 165 -4.44 12.85 9.31
N THR A 166 -5.40 13.66 9.66
CA THR A 166 -5.14 15.03 10.05
C THR A 166 -4.62 14.96 11.47
N GLU A 167 -3.31 14.87 11.63
CA GLU A 167 -2.65 15.31 12.85
C GLU A 167 -2.70 16.83 12.83
N GLU A 168 -3.59 17.40 13.60
CA GLU A 168 -3.42 18.73 14.15
C GLU A 168 -2.53 18.58 15.40
N ASP A 169 -1.45 19.40 15.42
CA ASP A 169 -0.46 19.70 16.45
C ASP A 169 0.66 18.69 16.67
#